data_834e1505c57e174100fc1592182403ab
#
_entry.id   834e1505c57e174100fc1592182403ab
#
_cell.length_a   1.000
_cell.length_b   1.000
_cell.length_c   1.000
_cell.angle_alpha   90.00
_cell.angle_beta   90.00
_cell.angle_gamma   90.00
#
_symmetry.space_group_name_H-M   'P 1'
#
loop_
_entity.id
_entity.type
_entity.pdbx_description
1 polymer ?
#
loop_
_entity_poly.entity_id
_entity_poly.type
_entity_poly.pdbx_seq_one_letter_code
_entity_poly.pdbx_strand_id
1 'polypeptide(L)'
;MQSTSFFILTIVWALSIMCVTVSYSDERKAVKLPNPQVDNGRPLMQVLRDRSSSRSFSTQKISDQILSNLLWAAFGINRPDTGRRTAPSAVNWQEIDIYVATAEGLFLYDAKTQTLEPVLSGDIRSATGKQDFVKEAPVNLIYVADFSRMGTAQKEDKELYSAADTGFISQNVYLYCASEGLATVVRGSIDKQTLTKIMKLRPDQKIILAQSVGYPKK
;
A
#
# COMPACT_ATOMS: atom_id res chain seq x y z
N MET A 1 -16.85 86.35 -24.30
CA MET A 1 -17.69 85.26 -23.87
C MET A 1 -16.81 83.99 -23.88
N GLN A 2 -16.31 83.61 -22.71
CA GLN A 2 -15.38 82.50 -22.53
C GLN A 2 -16.19 81.33 -21.98
N SER A 3 -16.14 80.20 -22.67
CA SER A 3 -16.72 78.97 -22.24
C SER A 3 -15.63 78.10 -21.59
N THR A 4 -15.73 77.83 -20.30
CA THR A 4 -14.86 76.96 -19.53
C THR A 4 -15.40 75.55 -19.51
N SER A 5 -14.69 74.60 -20.19
CA SER A 5 -14.97 73.17 -20.15
C SER A 5 -14.31 72.56 -18.95
N PHE A 6 -15.10 71.98 -18.04
CA PHE A 6 -14.63 71.15 -16.91
C PHE A 6 -14.36 69.72 -17.42
N PHE A 7 -13.10 69.24 -17.33
CA PHE A 7 -12.71 67.86 -17.48
C PHE A 7 -12.82 67.18 -16.11
N ILE A 8 -13.75 66.26 -16.00
CA ILE A 8 -13.83 65.36 -14.81
C ILE A 8 -12.95 64.15 -15.10
N LEU A 9 -11.87 64.01 -14.36
CA LEU A 9 -10.94 62.87 -14.42
C LEU A 9 -11.41 61.82 -13.43
N THR A 10 -12.07 60.74 -13.94
CA THR A 10 -12.47 59.60 -13.16
C THR A 10 -11.29 58.62 -13.01
N ILE A 11 -10.69 58.55 -11.82
CA ILE A 11 -9.66 57.57 -11.47
C ILE A 11 -10.34 56.27 -11.06
N VAL A 12 -10.27 55.24 -11.91
CA VAL A 12 -10.71 53.88 -11.59
C VAL A 12 -9.57 53.19 -10.86
N TRP A 13 -9.76 52.94 -9.58
CA TRP A 13 -8.88 52.11 -8.80
C TRP A 13 -9.24 50.63 -9.07
N ALA A 14 -8.42 49.91 -9.84
CA ALA A 14 -8.53 48.48 -9.99
C ALA A 14 -7.88 47.81 -8.76
N LEU A 15 -8.70 47.30 -7.83
CA LEU A 15 -8.25 46.41 -6.75
C LEU A 15 -7.95 45.05 -7.36
N SER A 16 -6.69 44.74 -7.60
CA SER A 16 -6.24 43.37 -7.91
C SER A 16 -6.26 42.55 -6.63
N ILE A 17 -7.33 41.75 -6.46
CA ILE A 17 -7.37 40.73 -5.41
C ILE A 17 -6.43 39.62 -5.86
N MET A 18 -5.24 39.58 -5.27
CA MET A 18 -4.26 38.52 -5.43
C MET A 18 -4.75 37.33 -4.60
N CYS A 19 -5.43 36.39 -5.27
CA CYS A 19 -5.88 35.13 -4.66
C CYS A 19 -4.62 34.28 -4.39
N VAL A 20 -4.09 34.39 -3.18
CA VAL A 20 -3.01 33.48 -2.71
C VAL A 20 -3.66 32.12 -2.48
N THR A 21 -3.55 31.23 -3.45
CA THR A 21 -3.85 29.82 -3.25
C THR A 21 -2.76 29.22 -2.38
N VAL A 22 -3.03 29.11 -1.07
CA VAL A 22 -2.21 28.31 -0.16
C VAL A 22 -2.43 26.86 -0.54
N SER A 23 -1.54 26.31 -1.35
CA SER A 23 -1.44 24.85 -1.54
C SER A 23 -0.98 24.28 -0.21
N TYR A 24 -1.89 23.77 0.59
CA TYR A 24 -1.57 22.89 1.70
C TYR A 24 -1.05 21.59 1.09
N SER A 25 0.27 21.45 0.96
CA SER A 25 0.87 20.13 0.79
C SER A 25 0.68 19.43 2.14
N ASP A 26 -0.18 18.44 2.19
CA ASP A 26 -0.28 17.52 3.33
C ASP A 26 1.03 16.69 3.35
N GLU A 27 2.12 17.30 3.87
CA GLU A 27 3.40 16.63 4.07
C GLU A 27 3.26 15.60 5.20
N ARG A 28 2.64 14.49 4.88
CA ARG A 28 2.65 13.36 5.80
C ARG A 28 4.06 12.82 5.91
N LYS A 29 4.54 12.74 7.14
CA LYS A 29 5.82 12.11 7.44
C LYS A 29 5.69 10.59 7.30
N ALA A 30 6.74 9.95 6.82
CA ALA A 30 6.88 8.51 6.84
C ALA A 30 6.64 7.98 8.26
N VAL A 31 5.90 6.89 8.38
CA VAL A 31 5.63 6.24 9.66
C VAL A 31 6.70 5.18 9.89
N LYS A 32 7.57 5.43 10.86
CA LYS A 32 8.57 4.45 11.29
C LYS A 32 7.88 3.32 12.04
N LEU A 33 8.00 2.10 11.54
CA LEU A 33 7.51 0.91 12.22
C LEU A 33 8.53 0.45 13.28
N PRO A 34 8.08 -0.19 14.37
CA PRO A 34 8.96 -0.86 15.32
C PRO A 34 9.84 -1.92 14.63
N ASN A 35 10.96 -2.28 15.22
CA ASN A 35 11.74 -3.40 14.72
C ASN A 35 10.91 -4.70 14.77
N PRO A 36 10.97 -5.55 13.74
CA PRO A 36 10.23 -6.79 13.72
C PRO A 36 10.76 -7.75 14.80
N GLN A 37 9.84 -8.45 15.46
CA GLN A 37 10.14 -9.49 16.44
C GLN A 37 10.16 -10.83 15.71
N VAL A 38 11.35 -11.37 15.49
CA VAL A 38 11.56 -12.55 14.64
C VAL A 38 11.69 -13.86 15.41
N ASP A 39 11.82 -13.79 16.74
CA ASP A 39 12.01 -14.97 17.59
C ASP A 39 10.70 -15.52 18.19
N ASN A 40 9.57 -14.95 17.78
CA ASN A 40 8.23 -15.33 18.21
C ASN A 40 7.51 -16.13 17.13
N GLY A 41 6.43 -16.78 17.54
CA GLY A 41 5.53 -17.49 16.63
C GLY A 41 5.32 -18.94 17.01
N ARG A 42 4.42 -19.61 16.29
CA ARG A 42 4.07 -21.01 16.50
C ARG A 42 4.90 -21.91 15.59
N PRO A 43 5.12 -23.20 15.96
CA PRO A 43 5.81 -24.16 15.10
C PRO A 43 5.18 -24.25 13.71
N LEU A 44 6.02 -24.24 12.66
CA LEU A 44 5.60 -24.18 11.26
C LEU A 44 4.52 -25.22 10.90
N MET A 45 4.66 -26.48 11.33
CA MET A 45 3.70 -27.53 10.99
C MET A 45 2.32 -27.29 11.61
N GLN A 46 2.26 -26.65 12.78
CA GLN A 46 1.00 -26.24 13.40
C GLN A 46 0.36 -25.08 12.62
N VAL A 47 1.17 -24.10 12.22
CA VAL A 47 0.73 -22.96 11.43
C VAL A 47 0.18 -23.42 10.05
N LEU A 48 0.86 -24.34 9.39
CA LEU A 48 0.40 -24.93 8.12
C LEU A 48 -0.94 -25.67 8.28
N ARG A 49 -1.12 -26.41 9.37
CA ARG A 49 -2.38 -27.11 9.69
C ARG A 49 -3.53 -26.12 9.90
N ASP A 50 -3.26 -25.00 10.57
CA ASP A 50 -4.28 -24.05 10.99
C ASP A 50 -4.51 -22.92 9.97
N ARG A 51 -3.62 -22.78 8.96
CA ARG A 51 -3.74 -21.78 7.89
C ARG A 51 -5.07 -21.92 7.15
N SER A 52 -5.84 -20.86 7.14
CA SER A 52 -7.13 -20.80 6.43
C SER A 52 -7.35 -19.42 5.78
N SER A 53 -8.31 -19.36 4.85
CA SER A 53 -8.79 -18.09 4.30
C SER A 53 -10.04 -17.66 5.05
N SER A 54 -9.99 -16.49 5.71
CA SER A 54 -11.12 -15.90 6.42
C SER A 54 -11.57 -14.61 5.73
N ARG A 55 -12.88 -14.44 5.64
CA ARG A 55 -13.54 -13.28 5.02
C ARG A 55 -14.37 -12.47 6.02
N SER A 56 -14.17 -12.72 7.30
CA SER A 56 -14.89 -12.06 8.40
C SER A 56 -13.87 -11.37 9.29
N PHE A 57 -13.94 -10.04 9.34
CA PHE A 57 -12.96 -9.19 10.00
C PHE A 57 -13.63 -8.33 11.06
N SER A 58 -12.96 -8.19 12.22
CA SER A 58 -13.24 -7.13 13.18
C SER A 58 -12.67 -5.82 12.65
N THR A 59 -13.31 -4.71 12.98
CA THR A 59 -12.82 -3.35 12.68
C THR A 59 -11.68 -2.92 13.61
N GLN A 60 -11.28 -3.77 14.55
CA GLN A 60 -10.18 -3.49 15.48
C GLN A 60 -8.89 -3.22 14.72
N LYS A 61 -8.24 -2.09 15.01
CA LYS A 61 -6.96 -1.70 14.42
C LYS A 61 -5.86 -2.70 14.80
N ILE A 62 -5.04 -3.07 13.84
CA ILE A 62 -3.80 -3.84 14.07
C ILE A 62 -2.76 -2.89 14.68
N SER A 63 -2.03 -3.34 15.71
CA SER A 63 -0.94 -2.54 16.30
C SER A 63 0.22 -2.39 15.33
N ASP A 64 1.00 -1.32 15.50
CA ASP A 64 2.17 -1.06 14.66
C ASP A 64 3.22 -2.19 14.77
N GLN A 65 3.32 -2.85 15.93
CA GLN A 65 4.22 -4.00 16.11
C GLN A 65 3.76 -5.22 15.29
N ILE A 66 2.46 -5.54 15.31
CA ILE A 66 1.90 -6.64 14.50
C ILE A 66 2.03 -6.31 13.01
N LEU A 67 1.77 -5.07 12.61
CA LEU A 67 1.93 -4.64 11.23
C LEU A 67 3.41 -4.72 10.78
N SER A 68 4.35 -4.32 11.63
CA SER A 68 5.78 -4.43 11.37
C SER A 68 6.20 -5.88 11.15
N ASN A 69 5.81 -6.79 12.07
CA ASN A 69 6.11 -8.21 11.97
C ASN A 69 5.50 -8.83 10.71
N LEU A 70 4.23 -8.47 10.38
CA LEU A 70 3.51 -8.92 9.20
C LEU A 70 4.25 -8.54 7.91
N LEU A 71 4.64 -7.28 7.78
CA LEU A 71 5.30 -6.76 6.59
C LEU A 71 6.72 -7.32 6.43
N TRP A 72 7.43 -7.50 7.55
CA TRP A 72 8.71 -8.18 7.53
C TRP A 72 8.56 -9.66 7.14
N ALA A 73 7.61 -10.39 7.69
CA ALA A 73 7.32 -11.77 7.29
C ALA A 73 6.97 -11.85 5.80
N ALA A 74 6.17 -10.93 5.29
CA ALA A 74 5.76 -10.87 3.90
C ALA A 74 6.95 -10.75 2.94
N PHE A 75 7.74 -9.67 3.09
CA PHE A 75 8.81 -9.34 2.14
C PHE A 75 9.93 -8.48 2.76
N GLY A 76 10.21 -8.67 4.05
CA GLY A 76 11.27 -7.99 4.76
C GLY A 76 12.67 -8.46 4.34
N ILE A 77 13.69 -7.70 4.70
CA ILE A 77 15.10 -8.06 4.47
C ILE A 77 15.55 -8.97 5.61
N ASN A 78 15.86 -10.23 5.30
CA ASN A 78 16.37 -11.20 6.28
C ASN A 78 17.86 -11.51 6.08
N ARG A 79 18.49 -10.95 5.06
CA ARG A 79 19.93 -11.05 4.78
C ARG A 79 20.44 -9.65 4.46
N PRO A 80 20.74 -8.83 5.49
CA PRO A 80 21.11 -7.42 5.35
C PRO A 80 22.30 -7.19 4.41
N ASP A 81 23.32 -8.05 4.48
CA ASP A 81 24.54 -7.93 3.68
C ASP A 81 24.28 -8.02 2.16
N THR A 82 23.24 -8.74 1.76
CA THR A 82 22.89 -8.94 0.33
C THR A 82 21.56 -8.30 -0.06
N GLY A 83 20.84 -7.73 0.88
CA GLY A 83 19.50 -7.14 0.67
C GLY A 83 18.44 -8.16 0.26
N ARG A 84 18.70 -9.48 0.45
CA ARG A 84 17.74 -10.53 0.12
C ARG A 84 16.63 -10.61 1.15
N ARG A 85 15.49 -11.14 0.70
CA ARG A 85 14.23 -11.02 1.41
C ARG A 85 13.71 -12.35 1.99
N THR A 86 12.69 -12.26 2.82
CA THR A 86 11.98 -13.41 3.42
C THR A 86 11.27 -14.27 2.38
N ALA A 87 10.76 -13.68 1.30
CA ALA A 87 10.25 -14.42 0.15
C ALA A 87 11.29 -14.41 -0.99
N PRO A 88 11.40 -15.48 -1.79
CA PRO A 88 12.22 -15.47 -2.99
C PRO A 88 11.64 -14.55 -4.04
N SER A 89 12.48 -14.12 -4.99
CA SER A 89 12.08 -13.43 -6.21
C SER A 89 12.91 -13.98 -7.37
N ALA A 90 12.27 -14.21 -8.50
CA ALA A 90 12.92 -14.70 -9.69
C ALA A 90 14.10 -13.80 -10.06
N VAL A 91 15.27 -14.38 -10.32
CA VAL A 91 16.52 -13.64 -10.65
C VAL A 91 16.87 -12.53 -9.63
N ASN A 92 16.21 -12.53 -8.45
CA ASN A 92 16.32 -11.48 -7.43
C ASN A 92 15.88 -10.09 -7.95
N TRP A 93 14.89 -10.02 -8.83
CA TRP A 93 14.35 -8.75 -9.32
C TRP A 93 13.72 -7.91 -8.24
N GLN A 94 13.13 -8.55 -7.23
CA GLN A 94 12.43 -7.89 -6.12
C GLN A 94 11.41 -6.85 -6.62
N GLU A 95 10.72 -7.19 -7.69
CA GLU A 95 9.83 -6.30 -8.42
C GLU A 95 8.53 -6.01 -7.68
N ILE A 96 8.18 -6.80 -6.67
CA ILE A 96 6.92 -6.62 -5.93
C ILE A 96 7.07 -5.55 -4.86
N ASP A 97 6.27 -4.50 -4.98
CA ASP A 97 6.02 -3.51 -3.95
C ASP A 97 4.76 -3.88 -3.14
N ILE A 98 4.81 -3.68 -1.83
CA ILE A 98 3.66 -3.87 -0.94
C ILE A 98 3.11 -2.49 -0.57
N TYR A 99 1.92 -2.18 -1.08
CA TYR A 99 1.16 -1.03 -0.62
C TYR A 99 0.23 -1.45 0.51
N VAL A 100 0.11 -0.60 1.51
CA VAL A 100 -0.67 -0.84 2.74
C VAL A 100 -1.79 0.19 2.80
N ALA A 101 -3.04 -0.25 2.58
CA ALA A 101 -4.21 0.59 2.73
C ALA A 101 -4.82 0.39 4.12
N THR A 102 -4.97 1.48 4.85
CA THR A 102 -5.60 1.57 6.17
C THR A 102 -6.71 2.63 6.16
N ALA A 103 -7.38 2.84 7.29
CA ALA A 103 -8.36 3.93 7.42
C ALA A 103 -7.70 5.32 7.29
N GLU A 104 -6.42 5.43 7.61
CA GLU A 104 -5.66 6.68 7.57
C GLU A 104 -5.17 7.04 6.17
N GLY A 105 -4.95 6.04 5.30
CA GLY A 105 -4.45 6.27 3.96
C GLY A 105 -3.83 5.06 3.30
N LEU A 106 -3.16 5.32 2.17
CA LEU A 106 -2.35 4.37 1.44
C LEU A 106 -0.88 4.70 1.66
N PHE A 107 -0.11 3.67 1.96
CA PHE A 107 1.32 3.75 2.22
C PHE A 107 2.08 2.73 1.37
N LEU A 108 3.33 3.05 1.04
CA LEU A 108 4.27 2.10 0.46
C LEU A 108 5.21 1.59 1.55
N TYR A 109 5.33 0.29 1.69
CA TYR A 109 6.28 -0.31 2.64
C TYR A 109 7.71 -0.27 2.10
N ASP A 110 8.61 0.40 2.83
CA ASP A 110 10.06 0.34 2.60
C ASP A 110 10.69 -0.63 3.61
N ALA A 111 11.13 -1.77 3.11
CA ALA A 111 11.79 -2.79 3.92
C ALA A 111 13.22 -2.42 4.36
N LYS A 112 13.89 -1.46 3.69
CA LYS A 112 15.23 -1.03 4.07
C LYS A 112 15.21 -0.19 5.33
N THR A 113 14.26 0.71 5.39
CA THR A 113 14.11 1.64 6.51
C THR A 113 13.06 1.17 7.52
N GLN A 114 12.32 0.11 7.23
CA GLN A 114 11.16 -0.36 8.02
C GLN A 114 10.16 0.79 8.25
N THR A 115 9.76 1.44 7.16
CA THR A 115 8.83 2.57 7.17
C THR A 115 7.64 2.34 6.25
N LEU A 116 6.57 3.07 6.54
CA LEU A 116 5.43 3.26 5.65
C LEU A 116 5.52 4.66 5.04
N GLU A 117 5.90 4.73 3.77
CA GLU A 117 5.97 5.98 3.04
C GLU A 117 4.56 6.39 2.57
N PRO A 118 4.09 7.60 2.90
CA PRO A 118 2.74 8.02 2.55
C PRO A 118 2.58 8.21 1.03
N VAL A 119 1.52 7.62 0.47
CA VAL A 119 1.19 7.71 -0.96
C VAL A 119 -0.07 8.54 -1.16
N LEU A 120 -1.13 8.23 -0.44
CA LEU A 120 -2.42 8.94 -0.51
C LEU A 120 -3.01 9.12 0.88
N SER A 121 -3.72 10.22 1.06
CA SER A 121 -4.57 10.46 2.22
C SER A 121 -5.97 9.88 2.04
N GLY A 122 -6.61 9.56 3.16
CA GLY A 122 -7.99 9.08 3.19
C GLY A 122 -8.13 7.57 2.96
N ASP A 123 -9.25 7.06 3.38
CA ASP A 123 -9.56 5.64 3.35
C ASP A 123 -9.92 5.17 1.94
N ILE A 124 -9.03 4.41 1.31
CA ILE A 124 -9.25 3.79 0.01
C ILE A 124 -9.50 2.28 0.10
N ARG A 125 -9.65 1.71 1.32
CA ARG A 125 -9.77 0.25 1.50
C ARG A 125 -10.87 -0.35 0.64
N SER A 126 -12.03 0.31 0.53
CA SER A 126 -13.16 -0.15 -0.30
C SER A 126 -12.82 -0.30 -1.78
N ALA A 127 -11.86 0.47 -2.30
CA ALA A 127 -11.42 0.39 -3.69
C ALA A 127 -10.45 -0.80 -3.94
N THR A 128 -9.90 -1.42 -2.88
CA THR A 128 -8.91 -2.49 -3.01
C THR A 128 -9.51 -3.86 -3.36
N GLY A 129 -10.83 -3.97 -3.50
CA GLY A 129 -11.54 -5.20 -3.92
C GLY A 129 -13.04 -4.98 -4.05
N LYS A 130 -13.70 -5.95 -4.69
CA LYS A 130 -15.16 -5.90 -4.97
C LYS A 130 -16.03 -6.52 -3.88
N GLN A 131 -15.42 -7.17 -2.88
CA GLN A 131 -16.14 -7.86 -1.81
C GLN A 131 -16.43 -6.90 -0.64
N ASP A 132 -17.57 -7.05 0.02
CA ASP A 132 -18.03 -6.15 1.08
C ASP A 132 -17.09 -6.12 2.30
N PHE A 133 -16.49 -7.25 2.67
CA PHE A 133 -15.58 -7.34 3.81
C PHE A 133 -14.28 -6.54 3.65
N VAL A 134 -13.95 -6.11 2.44
CA VAL A 134 -12.69 -5.39 2.15
C VAL A 134 -12.60 -4.08 2.92
N LYS A 135 -13.71 -3.37 3.05
CA LYS A 135 -13.79 -2.11 3.82
C LYS A 135 -13.79 -2.32 5.34
N GLU A 136 -14.15 -3.53 5.81
CA GLU A 136 -14.17 -3.88 7.23
C GLU A 136 -12.77 -4.25 7.74
N ALA A 137 -11.98 -4.93 6.91
CA ALA A 137 -10.62 -5.31 7.27
C ALA A 137 -9.76 -4.07 7.57
N PRO A 138 -9.09 -4.00 8.76
CA PRO A 138 -8.30 -2.84 9.14
C PRO A 138 -7.12 -2.57 8.21
N VAL A 139 -6.58 -3.59 7.55
CA VAL A 139 -5.47 -3.50 6.62
C VAL A 139 -5.78 -4.27 5.34
N ASN A 140 -5.52 -3.63 4.20
CA ASN A 140 -5.46 -4.31 2.90
C ASN A 140 -4.08 -4.11 2.28
N LEU A 141 -3.37 -5.20 2.04
CA LEU A 141 -2.14 -5.21 1.28
C LEU A 141 -2.46 -5.26 -0.20
N ILE A 142 -1.81 -4.43 -1.02
CA ILE A 142 -1.90 -4.47 -2.48
C ILE A 142 -0.51 -4.78 -3.01
N TYR A 143 -0.39 -5.89 -3.73
CA TYR A 143 0.86 -6.33 -4.34
C TYR A 143 0.95 -5.76 -5.75
N VAL A 144 1.95 -4.91 -5.97
CA VAL A 144 2.17 -4.21 -7.23
C VAL A 144 3.53 -4.62 -7.78
N ALA A 145 3.54 -5.20 -8.97
CA ALA A 145 4.77 -5.49 -9.69
C ALA A 145 5.26 -4.25 -10.44
N ASP A 146 6.51 -3.89 -10.27
CA ASP A 146 7.21 -2.88 -11.06
C ASP A 146 8.04 -3.55 -12.16
N PHE A 147 7.48 -3.65 -13.35
CA PHE A 147 8.09 -4.30 -14.51
C PHE A 147 9.36 -3.61 -14.99
N SER A 148 9.61 -2.35 -14.58
CA SER A 148 10.86 -1.67 -14.90
C SER A 148 12.09 -2.32 -14.24
N ARG A 149 11.89 -3.02 -13.11
CA ARG A 149 12.94 -3.76 -12.39
C ARG A 149 13.31 -5.08 -13.05
N MET A 150 12.47 -5.57 -13.98
CA MET A 150 12.65 -6.87 -14.63
C MET A 150 13.44 -6.79 -15.94
N GLY A 151 14.10 -5.67 -16.20
CA GLY A 151 14.99 -5.46 -17.35
C GLY A 151 14.33 -5.82 -18.68
N THR A 152 15.07 -6.61 -19.50
CA THR A 152 14.66 -7.02 -20.84
C THR A 152 13.82 -8.30 -20.89
N ALA A 153 13.35 -8.81 -19.75
CA ALA A 153 12.46 -9.99 -19.71
C ALA A 153 11.21 -9.77 -20.58
N GLN A 154 10.76 -10.85 -21.25
CA GLN A 154 9.57 -10.80 -22.08
C GLN A 154 8.33 -10.55 -21.23
N LYS A 155 7.27 -10.05 -21.85
CA LYS A 155 6.03 -9.69 -21.14
C LYS A 155 5.45 -10.90 -20.39
N GLU A 156 5.43 -12.06 -21.03
CA GLU A 156 4.92 -13.31 -20.50
C GLU A 156 5.69 -13.76 -19.25
N ASP A 157 7.01 -13.63 -19.28
CA ASP A 157 7.87 -13.92 -18.13
C ASP A 157 7.62 -12.93 -16.98
N LYS A 158 7.48 -11.62 -17.30
CA LYS A 158 7.16 -10.60 -16.29
C LYS A 158 5.83 -10.91 -15.59
N GLU A 159 4.81 -11.28 -16.35
CA GLU A 159 3.49 -11.65 -15.81
C GLU A 159 3.57 -12.94 -14.97
N LEU A 160 4.25 -13.97 -15.46
CA LEU A 160 4.39 -15.25 -14.78
C LEU A 160 5.14 -15.12 -13.45
N TYR A 161 6.33 -14.54 -13.49
CA TYR A 161 7.18 -14.45 -12.30
C TYR A 161 6.62 -13.50 -11.25
N SER A 162 6.03 -12.38 -11.66
CA SER A 162 5.37 -11.48 -10.70
C SER A 162 4.17 -12.13 -10.01
N ALA A 163 3.43 -13.00 -10.71
CA ALA A 163 2.35 -13.76 -10.10
C ALA A 163 2.89 -14.80 -9.12
N ALA A 164 3.96 -15.52 -9.47
CA ALA A 164 4.62 -16.52 -8.61
C ALA A 164 5.22 -15.87 -7.36
N ASP A 165 5.97 -14.79 -7.53
CA ASP A 165 6.63 -14.07 -6.43
C ASP A 165 5.60 -13.44 -5.47
N THR A 166 4.50 -12.89 -6.02
CA THR A 166 3.35 -12.46 -5.20
C THR A 166 2.74 -13.62 -4.42
N GLY A 167 2.69 -14.82 -5.01
CA GLY A 167 2.23 -16.05 -4.33
C GLY A 167 3.09 -16.40 -3.12
N PHE A 168 4.41 -16.33 -3.25
CA PHE A 168 5.34 -16.56 -2.13
C PHE A 168 5.15 -15.54 -1.01
N ILE A 169 5.04 -14.26 -1.37
CA ILE A 169 4.82 -13.17 -0.41
C ILE A 169 3.49 -13.34 0.31
N SER A 170 2.40 -13.59 -0.43
CA SER A 170 1.07 -13.74 0.14
C SER A 170 0.95 -14.99 1.03
N GLN A 171 1.69 -16.07 0.72
CA GLN A 171 1.75 -17.25 1.58
C GLN A 171 2.47 -16.94 2.91
N ASN A 172 3.54 -16.16 2.90
CA ASN A 172 4.18 -15.71 4.14
C ASN A 172 3.19 -14.94 5.03
N VAL A 173 2.37 -14.06 4.43
CA VAL A 173 1.31 -13.36 5.16
C VAL A 173 0.29 -14.34 5.75
N TYR A 174 -0.13 -15.36 4.99
CA TYR A 174 -1.03 -16.38 5.52
C TYR A 174 -0.45 -17.13 6.72
N LEU A 175 0.83 -17.50 6.63
CA LEU A 175 1.49 -18.24 7.72
C LEU A 175 1.66 -17.34 8.97
N TYR A 176 2.08 -16.10 8.78
CA TYR A 176 2.16 -15.16 9.88
C TYR A 176 0.79 -14.95 10.54
N CYS A 177 -0.25 -14.71 9.76
CA CYS A 177 -1.61 -14.53 10.29
C CYS A 177 -2.10 -15.77 11.06
N ALA A 178 -1.83 -16.98 10.56
CA ALA A 178 -2.19 -18.21 11.25
C ALA A 178 -1.40 -18.39 12.56
N SER A 179 -0.13 -17.94 12.61
CA SER A 179 0.66 -17.93 13.84
C SER A 179 0.09 -16.99 14.90
N GLU A 180 -0.34 -15.81 14.48
CA GLU A 180 -0.77 -14.74 15.39
C GLU A 180 -2.29 -14.71 15.64
N GLY A 181 -3.04 -15.68 15.11
CA GLY A 181 -4.50 -15.72 15.26
C GLY A 181 -5.25 -14.62 14.50
N LEU A 182 -4.64 -14.10 13.43
CA LEU A 182 -5.26 -13.11 12.55
C LEU A 182 -6.06 -13.78 11.42
N ALA A 183 -7.11 -13.11 10.98
CA ALA A 183 -7.86 -13.43 9.77
C ALA A 183 -7.15 -12.85 8.55
N THR A 184 -7.11 -13.61 7.45
CA THR A 184 -6.58 -13.10 6.18
C THR A 184 -7.17 -13.84 4.99
N VAL A 185 -7.23 -13.14 3.83
CA VAL A 185 -7.57 -13.74 2.54
C VAL A 185 -6.93 -12.97 1.39
N VAL A 186 -6.24 -13.69 0.49
CA VAL A 186 -5.75 -13.15 -0.77
C VAL A 186 -6.88 -13.09 -1.79
N ARG A 187 -6.88 -12.05 -2.65
CA ARG A 187 -7.97 -11.73 -3.57
C ARG A 187 -7.44 -11.29 -4.94
N GLY A 188 -8.07 -11.79 -6.00
CA GLY A 188 -7.91 -11.29 -7.37
C GLY A 188 -9.11 -10.48 -7.88
N SER A 189 -10.25 -10.49 -7.17
CA SER A 189 -11.45 -9.73 -7.56
C SER A 189 -11.29 -8.25 -7.20
N ILE A 190 -10.59 -7.52 -8.07
CA ILE A 190 -10.22 -6.11 -7.94
C ILE A 190 -10.59 -5.41 -9.25
N ASP A 191 -11.15 -4.20 -9.18
CA ASP A 191 -11.17 -3.31 -10.34
C ASP A 191 -9.78 -2.68 -10.49
N LYS A 192 -8.88 -3.43 -11.16
CA LYS A 192 -7.49 -3.01 -11.32
C LYS A 192 -7.36 -1.70 -12.08
N GLN A 193 -8.25 -1.42 -13.03
CA GLN A 193 -8.18 -0.20 -13.82
C GLN A 193 -8.50 1.04 -12.96
N THR A 194 -9.56 0.99 -12.18
CA THR A 194 -9.93 2.07 -11.27
C THR A 194 -8.90 2.24 -10.17
N LEU A 195 -8.45 1.14 -9.55
CA LEU A 195 -7.47 1.19 -8.46
C LEU A 195 -6.10 1.72 -8.92
N THR A 196 -5.65 1.38 -10.14
CA THR A 196 -4.42 1.93 -10.74
C THR A 196 -4.49 3.46 -10.85
N LYS A 197 -5.65 4.00 -11.26
CA LYS A 197 -5.85 5.46 -11.34
C LYS A 197 -5.84 6.12 -9.96
N ILE A 198 -6.55 5.53 -8.98
CA ILE A 198 -6.58 6.01 -7.59
C ILE A 198 -5.17 6.05 -7.01
N MET A 199 -4.40 4.97 -7.16
CA MET A 199 -3.03 4.84 -6.65
C MET A 199 -2.00 5.65 -7.46
N LYS A 200 -2.39 6.23 -8.61
CA LYS A 200 -1.50 6.96 -9.54
C LYS A 200 -0.29 6.13 -9.96
N LEU A 201 -0.50 4.84 -10.20
CA LEU A 201 0.56 3.93 -10.61
C LEU A 201 1.10 4.29 -12.01
N ARG A 202 2.42 4.11 -12.17
CA ARG A 202 3.09 4.26 -13.47
C ARG A 202 2.65 3.16 -14.45
N PRO A 203 2.83 3.36 -15.77
CA PRO A 203 2.49 2.36 -16.79
C PRO A 203 3.14 1.00 -16.58
N ASP A 204 4.37 0.98 -16.02
CA ASP A 204 5.12 -0.25 -15.74
C ASP A 204 4.73 -0.94 -14.43
N GLN A 205 3.90 -0.31 -13.61
CA GLN A 205 3.41 -0.87 -12.36
C GLN A 205 2.08 -1.58 -12.59
N LYS A 206 1.99 -2.84 -12.15
CA LYS A 206 0.81 -3.69 -12.34
C LYS A 206 0.33 -4.26 -11.02
N ILE A 207 -0.95 -4.05 -10.70
CA ILE A 207 -1.58 -4.69 -9.55
C ILE A 207 -1.72 -6.18 -9.84
N ILE A 208 -1.10 -7.02 -9.03
CA ILE A 208 -1.17 -8.49 -9.17
C ILE A 208 -2.34 -9.02 -8.36
N LEU A 209 -2.27 -8.92 -7.05
CA LEU A 209 -3.28 -9.37 -6.09
C LEU A 209 -3.42 -8.35 -4.97
N ALA A 210 -4.44 -8.54 -4.12
CA ALA A 210 -4.55 -7.87 -2.82
C ALA A 210 -4.85 -8.88 -1.72
N GLN A 211 -4.58 -8.53 -0.46
CA GLN A 211 -4.81 -9.40 0.68
C GLN A 211 -5.35 -8.60 1.86
N SER A 212 -6.52 -9.00 2.37
CA SER A 212 -7.08 -8.40 3.58
C SER A 212 -6.52 -9.06 4.82
N VAL A 213 -6.21 -8.27 5.84
CA VAL A 213 -5.69 -8.74 7.12
C VAL A 213 -6.39 -8.00 8.26
N GLY A 214 -6.72 -8.71 9.33
CA GLY A 214 -7.34 -8.14 10.52
C GLY A 214 -7.57 -9.20 11.60
N TYR A 215 -8.14 -8.80 12.72
CA TYR A 215 -8.61 -9.78 13.70
C TYR A 215 -9.87 -10.47 13.18
N PRO A 216 -10.08 -11.77 13.50
CA PRO A 216 -11.34 -12.44 13.17
C PRO A 216 -12.51 -11.78 13.89
N LYS A 217 -13.65 -11.66 13.21
CA LYS A 217 -14.91 -11.27 13.84
C LYS A 217 -15.41 -12.45 14.66
N LYS A 218 -15.64 -12.21 15.93
CA LYS A 218 -16.24 -13.19 16.84
C LYS A 218 -17.71 -13.40 16.53
#